data_e7ad6c2a05a9fcdf4c62ec3bb80c7d00
#
_entry.id   e7ad6c2a05a9fcdf4c62ec3bb80c7d00
#
_cell.length_a   1.000
_cell.length_b   1.000
_cell.length_c   1.000
_cell.angle_alpha   90.00
_cell.angle_beta   90.00
_cell.angle_gamma   90.00
#
_symmetry.space_group_name_H-M   'P 1'
#
loop_
_entity.id
_entity.type
_entity.pdbx_description
1 polymer ?
#
loop_
_entity_poly.entity_id
_entity_poly.type
_entity_poly.pdbx_seq_one_letter_code
_entity_poly.pdbx_strand_id
1 'polypeptide(L)'
;MPRKLSSIAPDWWDYTTLDDDIIQAAARLTPEKMLKLARRGFKVVLYDTLEEFYLAEALEYITAWKQSTEDNPVGICGPIGPTEQLPLVARLVNDLNLDVRSAHFWGMDEWFDTATGREVPVTHPLSFERADRALCFSRIRRALRMPDAHLHFPRADTRDYRASWDTGVRCAVMQGGQGDVKHWAFNDPLPRKGRHKDAPPSPAEYRKLTTRVVDLHPLTIAQNARTSGGGNIAMVPTRAITVGPVETWKAEKVSIWHAGHHDNPFGQRLTAFMVSKRIVDTSVPMSLLADHPNVQFNYFRGGIGTCDVEMH
;
A
#
# COMPACT_ATOMS: atom_id res chain seq x y z
N MET A 1 -31.82 3.09 6.61
CA MET A 1 -31.41 3.35 8.00
C MET A 1 -30.15 4.18 7.99
N PRO A 2 -29.89 5.06 8.97
CA PRO A 2 -28.62 5.74 9.05
C PRO A 2 -27.49 4.72 9.22
N ARG A 3 -26.33 5.01 8.62
CA ARG A 3 -25.15 4.17 8.74
C ARG A 3 -24.66 4.14 10.19
N LYS A 4 -24.27 2.96 10.70
CA LYS A 4 -23.76 2.82 12.07
C LYS A 4 -22.42 3.55 12.24
N LEU A 5 -22.14 3.98 13.46
CA LEU A 5 -20.87 4.62 13.83
C LEU A 5 -19.76 3.59 13.91
N SER A 6 -18.52 4.07 13.71
CA SER A 6 -17.35 3.24 13.97
C SER A 6 -17.28 2.82 15.43
N SER A 7 -16.98 1.55 15.67
CA SER A 7 -16.70 1.01 17.01
C SER A 7 -15.24 1.23 17.46
N ILE A 8 -14.37 1.66 16.53
CA ILE A 8 -12.95 1.91 16.81
C ILE A 8 -12.71 3.40 17.05
N ALA A 9 -13.21 4.24 16.14
CA ALA A 9 -13.00 5.68 16.13
C ALA A 9 -14.27 6.39 15.65
N PRO A 10 -15.19 6.82 16.54
CA PRO A 10 -16.49 7.38 16.19
C PRO A 10 -16.44 8.60 15.25
N ASP A 11 -15.32 9.31 15.24
CA ASP A 11 -15.07 10.46 14.36
C ASP A 11 -14.54 10.07 12.97
N TRP A 12 -14.52 8.78 12.64
CA TRP A 12 -14.03 8.27 11.38
C TRP A 12 -15.03 7.33 10.72
N TRP A 13 -14.87 7.15 9.39
CA TRP A 13 -15.50 6.10 8.62
C TRP A 13 -14.49 4.96 8.44
N ASP A 14 -14.68 3.83 9.09
CA ASP A 14 -13.85 2.64 8.91
C ASP A 14 -14.70 1.40 8.66
N TYR A 15 -14.07 0.25 8.44
CA TYR A 15 -14.73 -0.99 8.07
C TYR A 15 -15.77 -1.47 9.07
N THR A 16 -15.72 -1.04 10.35
CA THR A 16 -16.72 -1.42 11.36
C THR A 16 -18.07 -0.77 11.12
N THR A 17 -18.12 0.20 10.21
CA THR A 17 -19.38 0.85 9.79
C THR A 17 -20.11 0.12 8.65
N LEU A 18 -19.51 -0.96 8.11
CA LEU A 18 -20.14 -1.81 7.09
C LEU A 18 -21.33 -2.59 7.65
N ASP A 19 -22.16 -3.10 6.75
CA ASP A 19 -23.22 -4.03 7.08
C ASP A 19 -22.64 -5.33 7.64
N ASP A 20 -23.28 -5.90 8.66
CA ASP A 20 -22.82 -7.09 9.35
C ASP A 20 -22.74 -8.31 8.43
N ASP A 21 -23.62 -8.41 7.43
CA ASP A 21 -23.58 -9.49 6.43
C ASP A 21 -22.28 -9.52 5.64
N ILE A 22 -21.71 -8.35 5.30
CA ILE A 22 -20.42 -8.25 4.60
C ILE A 22 -19.30 -8.73 5.53
N ILE A 23 -19.29 -8.26 6.78
CA ILE A 23 -18.32 -8.62 7.82
C ILE A 23 -18.32 -10.14 8.03
N GLN A 24 -19.51 -10.72 8.23
CA GLN A 24 -19.65 -12.16 8.50
C GLN A 24 -19.30 -13.00 7.28
N ALA A 25 -19.70 -12.60 6.07
CA ALA A 25 -19.38 -13.32 4.84
C ALA A 25 -17.86 -13.36 4.61
N ALA A 26 -17.16 -12.25 4.88
CA ALA A 26 -15.71 -12.18 4.79
C ALA A 26 -15.02 -13.07 5.82
N ALA A 27 -15.44 -13.00 7.10
CA ALA A 27 -14.85 -13.76 8.20
C ALA A 27 -14.90 -15.30 7.99
N ARG A 28 -15.92 -15.79 7.26
CA ARG A 28 -16.10 -17.23 6.97
C ARG A 28 -15.26 -17.76 5.79
N LEU A 29 -14.42 -16.91 5.17
CA LEU A 29 -13.56 -17.36 4.07
C LEU A 29 -12.39 -18.18 4.62
N THR A 30 -12.17 -19.34 4.03
CA THR A 30 -10.94 -20.13 4.22
C THR A 30 -9.90 -19.74 3.16
N PRO A 31 -8.62 -20.07 3.34
CA PRO A 31 -7.61 -19.85 2.31
C PRO A 31 -7.99 -20.39 0.94
N GLU A 32 -8.58 -21.59 0.87
CA GLU A 32 -9.03 -22.22 -0.37
C GLU A 32 -10.20 -21.46 -1.03
N LYS A 33 -11.11 -20.89 -0.21
CA LYS A 33 -12.18 -20.03 -0.71
C LYS A 33 -11.65 -18.70 -1.20
N MET A 34 -10.57 -18.17 -0.59
CA MET A 34 -9.94 -16.92 -1.05
C MET A 34 -9.36 -17.07 -2.45
N LEU A 35 -8.73 -18.20 -2.79
CA LEU A 35 -8.25 -18.48 -4.15
C LEU A 35 -9.39 -18.45 -5.19
N LYS A 36 -10.60 -18.86 -4.80
CA LYS A 36 -11.78 -18.85 -5.66
C LYS A 36 -12.41 -17.46 -5.85
N LEU A 37 -11.89 -16.44 -5.18
CA LEU A 37 -12.32 -15.06 -5.35
C LEU A 37 -11.77 -14.41 -6.64
N ALA A 38 -10.83 -15.06 -7.31
CA ALA A 38 -10.29 -14.56 -8.58
C ALA A 38 -11.39 -14.36 -9.63
N ARG A 39 -11.27 -13.27 -10.38
CA ARG A 39 -12.14 -12.90 -11.49
C ARG A 39 -11.36 -12.14 -12.55
N ARG A 40 -11.97 -11.82 -13.69
CA ARG A 40 -11.33 -10.96 -14.68
C ARG A 40 -10.88 -9.64 -14.04
N GLY A 41 -9.59 -9.34 -14.15
CA GLY A 41 -8.96 -8.15 -13.57
C GLY A 41 -8.62 -8.24 -12.08
N PHE A 42 -8.91 -9.36 -11.42
CA PHE A 42 -8.53 -9.58 -10.03
C PHE A 42 -8.02 -11.00 -9.78
N LYS A 43 -6.87 -11.12 -9.13
CA LYS A 43 -6.26 -12.40 -8.77
C LYS A 43 -5.94 -12.44 -7.29
N VAL A 44 -6.00 -13.63 -6.71
CA VAL A 44 -5.46 -13.95 -5.38
C VAL A 44 -4.41 -15.03 -5.57
N VAL A 45 -3.23 -14.81 -5.02
CA VAL A 45 -2.10 -15.75 -5.05
C VAL A 45 -1.69 -16.07 -3.62
N LEU A 46 -1.46 -17.35 -3.35
CA LEU A 46 -0.94 -17.82 -2.07
C LEU A 46 0.44 -18.41 -2.29
N TYR A 47 1.38 -18.02 -1.45
CA TYR A 47 2.74 -18.55 -1.40
C TYR A 47 2.88 -19.45 -0.18
N ASP A 48 3.56 -20.57 -0.31
CA ASP A 48 3.65 -21.56 0.76
C ASP A 48 4.81 -21.26 1.71
N THR A 49 5.83 -20.51 1.26
CA THR A 49 6.96 -20.07 2.09
C THR A 49 7.13 -18.54 2.04
N LEU A 50 7.75 -17.95 3.06
CA LEU A 50 8.09 -16.53 3.07
C LEU A 50 9.19 -16.20 2.05
N GLU A 51 10.10 -17.14 1.80
CA GLU A 51 11.15 -17.00 0.79
C GLU A 51 10.55 -16.84 -0.61
N GLU A 52 9.59 -17.70 -0.98
CA GLU A 52 8.88 -17.58 -2.26
C GLU A 52 8.09 -16.28 -2.35
N PHE A 53 7.42 -15.89 -1.25
CA PHE A 53 6.64 -14.66 -1.16
C PHE A 53 7.51 -13.44 -1.43
N TYR A 54 8.60 -13.24 -0.67
CA TYR A 54 9.47 -12.08 -0.82
C TYR A 54 10.27 -12.11 -2.12
N LEU A 55 10.67 -13.29 -2.59
CA LEU A 55 11.32 -13.41 -3.90
C LEU A 55 10.39 -13.01 -5.04
N ALA A 56 9.13 -13.45 -5.02
CA ALA A 56 8.15 -13.09 -6.02
C ALA A 56 7.83 -11.59 -5.99
N GLU A 57 7.78 -10.99 -4.79
CA GLU A 57 7.62 -9.54 -4.61
C GLU A 57 8.81 -8.76 -5.20
N ALA A 58 10.04 -9.21 -4.94
CA ALA A 58 11.24 -8.61 -5.52
C ALA A 58 11.30 -8.75 -7.04
N LEU A 59 10.84 -9.87 -7.58
CA LEU A 59 10.83 -10.13 -9.03
C LEU A 59 9.87 -9.20 -9.79
N GLU A 60 8.86 -8.61 -9.15
CA GLU A 60 8.05 -7.56 -9.80
C GLU A 60 8.90 -6.33 -10.15
N TYR A 61 9.82 -5.92 -9.27
CA TYR A 61 10.78 -4.84 -9.54
C TYR A 61 11.68 -5.19 -10.74
N ILE A 62 12.27 -6.37 -10.71
CA ILE A 62 13.18 -6.83 -11.77
C ILE A 62 12.45 -6.90 -13.10
N THR A 63 11.23 -7.45 -13.11
CA THR A 63 10.42 -7.58 -14.32
C THR A 63 10.03 -6.22 -14.90
N ALA A 64 9.69 -5.25 -14.06
CA ALA A 64 9.37 -3.90 -14.48
C ALA A 64 10.62 -3.18 -15.01
N TRP A 65 11.69 -3.13 -14.23
CA TRP A 65 12.91 -2.39 -14.58
C TRP A 65 13.66 -2.98 -15.79
N LYS A 66 13.57 -4.29 -16.01
CA LYS A 66 14.14 -4.93 -17.21
C LYS A 66 13.51 -4.43 -18.52
N GLN A 67 12.31 -3.88 -18.48
CA GLN A 67 11.62 -3.32 -19.64
C GLN A 67 12.04 -1.88 -19.95
N SER A 68 12.74 -1.22 -19.01
CA SER A 68 13.05 0.19 -19.12
C SER A 68 14.20 0.44 -20.10
N THR A 69 14.01 1.42 -20.96
CA THR A 69 15.05 1.96 -21.86
C THR A 69 15.00 3.48 -21.79
N GLU A 70 16.00 4.17 -22.37
CA GLU A 70 16.01 5.64 -22.44
C GLU A 70 14.81 6.18 -23.21
N ASP A 71 14.40 5.51 -24.30
CA ASP A 71 13.27 5.92 -25.15
C ASP A 71 11.91 5.50 -24.59
N ASN A 72 11.87 4.51 -23.70
CA ASN A 72 10.65 4.00 -23.08
C ASN A 72 10.90 3.68 -21.60
N PRO A 73 11.01 4.70 -20.75
CA PRO A 73 11.30 4.52 -19.34
C PRO A 73 10.14 3.86 -18.60
N VAL A 74 10.47 2.92 -17.74
CA VAL A 74 9.51 2.16 -16.93
C VAL A 74 9.87 2.30 -15.46
N GLY A 75 8.86 2.51 -14.64
CA GLY A 75 9.01 2.62 -13.20
C GLY A 75 8.09 1.69 -12.43
N ILE A 76 8.32 1.64 -11.15
CA ILE A 76 7.48 0.99 -10.15
C ILE A 76 7.23 1.96 -9.00
N CYS A 77 6.01 1.97 -8.47
CA CYS A 77 5.72 2.62 -7.21
C CYS A 77 5.75 1.57 -6.10
N GLY A 78 6.57 1.78 -5.08
CA GLY A 78 6.82 0.79 -4.05
C GLY A 78 6.57 1.30 -2.64
N PRO A 79 6.13 0.42 -1.72
CA PRO A 79 5.89 0.73 -0.31
C PRO A 79 7.15 0.54 0.53
N ILE A 80 7.11 1.10 1.72
CA ILE A 80 7.85 0.62 2.88
C ILE A 80 6.87 -0.11 3.80
N GLY A 81 6.84 -1.41 3.63
CA GLY A 81 6.03 -2.36 4.38
C GLY A 81 5.22 -3.27 3.44
N PRO A 82 5.72 -4.49 3.21
CA PRO A 82 6.95 -5.08 3.76
C PRO A 82 8.24 -4.43 3.23
N THR A 83 9.38 -4.73 3.85
CA THR A 83 10.71 -4.21 3.45
C THR A 83 11.70 -5.32 3.08
N GLU A 84 11.36 -6.57 3.35
CA GLU A 84 12.23 -7.74 3.20
C GLU A 84 12.61 -8.00 1.73
N GLN A 85 11.76 -7.60 0.78
CA GLN A 85 12.05 -7.69 -0.65
C GLN A 85 13.12 -6.71 -1.11
N LEU A 86 13.29 -5.55 -0.45
CA LEU A 86 14.18 -4.49 -0.92
C LEU A 86 15.66 -4.92 -1.03
N PRO A 87 16.26 -5.59 -0.02
CA PRO A 87 17.60 -6.15 -0.16
C PRO A 87 17.72 -7.21 -1.25
N LEU A 88 16.65 -7.99 -1.49
CA LEU A 88 16.60 -8.99 -2.58
C LEU A 88 16.58 -8.30 -3.94
N VAL A 89 15.82 -7.22 -4.10
CA VAL A 89 15.82 -6.40 -5.32
C VAL A 89 17.23 -5.93 -5.65
N ALA A 90 17.92 -5.31 -4.67
CA ALA A 90 19.28 -4.83 -4.87
C ALA A 90 20.26 -5.95 -5.25
N ARG A 91 20.15 -7.10 -4.58
CA ARG A 91 20.94 -8.30 -4.88
C ARG A 91 20.68 -8.79 -6.29
N LEU A 92 19.42 -8.97 -6.68
CA LEU A 92 19.04 -9.44 -8.02
C LEU A 92 19.51 -8.50 -9.12
N VAL A 93 19.40 -7.17 -8.95
CA VAL A 93 19.96 -6.19 -9.89
C VAL A 93 21.46 -6.39 -10.07
N ASN A 94 22.18 -6.58 -8.98
CA ASN A 94 23.63 -6.78 -9.01
C ASN A 94 24.02 -8.12 -9.63
N ASP A 95 23.39 -9.23 -9.23
CA ASP A 95 23.73 -10.58 -9.66
C ASP A 95 23.41 -10.78 -11.15
N LEU A 96 22.30 -10.21 -11.62
CA LEU A 96 21.89 -10.22 -13.03
C LEU A 96 22.65 -9.18 -13.90
N ASN A 97 23.47 -8.34 -13.30
CA ASN A 97 24.10 -7.19 -13.96
C ASN A 97 23.06 -6.32 -14.72
N LEU A 98 21.88 -6.11 -14.11
CA LEU A 98 20.78 -5.38 -14.71
C LEU A 98 21.04 -3.87 -14.65
N ASP A 99 21.16 -3.23 -15.81
CA ASP A 99 21.25 -1.78 -15.88
C ASP A 99 19.87 -1.15 -15.64
N VAL A 100 19.72 -0.45 -14.49
CA VAL A 100 18.48 0.21 -14.12
C VAL A 100 18.58 1.74 -14.19
N ARG A 101 19.59 2.29 -14.89
CA ARG A 101 19.82 3.74 -14.96
C ARG A 101 18.69 4.50 -15.67
N SER A 102 18.00 3.87 -16.62
CA SER A 102 16.82 4.44 -17.31
C SER A 102 15.50 4.19 -16.57
N ALA A 103 15.51 3.33 -15.54
CA ALA A 103 14.31 3.01 -14.79
C ALA A 103 13.97 4.09 -13.76
N HIS A 104 12.71 4.09 -13.30
CA HIS A 104 12.21 5.03 -12.31
C HIS A 104 11.61 4.31 -11.10
N PHE A 105 11.56 5.04 -9.98
CA PHE A 105 10.90 4.60 -8.77
C PHE A 105 10.11 5.73 -8.13
N TRP A 106 8.90 5.43 -7.66
CA TRP A 106 8.10 6.31 -6.82
C TRP A 106 7.97 5.68 -5.43
N GLY A 107 8.46 6.38 -4.39
CA GLY A 107 8.11 6.06 -3.01
C GLY A 107 6.63 6.36 -2.80
N MET A 108 5.92 5.47 -2.12
CA MET A 108 4.47 5.55 -1.98
C MET A 108 4.04 6.61 -0.97
N ASP A 109 4.78 6.72 0.13
CA ASP A 109 4.44 7.55 1.27
C ASP A 109 5.68 8.21 1.90
N GLU A 110 5.46 9.25 2.71
CA GLU A 110 6.41 9.75 3.68
C GLU A 110 5.68 10.37 4.88
N TRP A 111 6.30 10.37 6.04
CA TRP A 111 5.75 10.99 7.23
C TRP A 111 5.76 12.51 7.13
N PHE A 112 4.71 13.13 7.68
CA PHE A 112 4.58 14.58 7.75
C PHE A 112 4.77 15.06 9.19
N ASP A 113 5.72 15.97 9.40
CA ASP A 113 5.96 16.61 10.67
C ASP A 113 5.06 17.87 10.81
N THR A 114 4.10 17.78 11.71
CA THR A 114 3.15 18.88 11.96
C THR A 114 3.81 20.12 12.54
N ALA A 115 4.93 19.97 13.27
CA ALA A 115 5.62 21.09 13.90
C ALA A 115 6.36 21.95 12.86
N THR A 116 6.95 21.31 11.85
CA THR A 116 7.67 22.01 10.77
C THR A 116 6.81 22.30 9.55
N GLY A 117 5.66 21.64 9.41
CA GLY A 117 4.81 21.71 8.22
C GLY A 117 5.42 21.06 6.97
N ARG A 118 6.38 20.15 7.14
CA ARG A 118 7.12 19.48 6.08
C ARG A 118 7.15 17.97 6.27
N GLU A 119 7.67 17.26 5.28
CA GLU A 119 8.07 15.86 5.43
C GLU A 119 9.15 15.72 6.51
N VAL A 120 9.20 14.59 7.20
CA VAL A 120 10.30 14.29 8.12
C VAL A 120 11.64 14.27 7.34
N PRO A 121 12.74 14.68 7.96
CA PRO A 121 14.05 14.65 7.28
C PRO A 121 14.45 13.20 7.00
N VAL A 122 15.21 12.96 5.92
CA VAL A 122 15.71 11.63 5.53
C VAL A 122 16.54 10.97 6.65
N THR A 123 17.07 11.74 7.58
CA THR A 123 17.76 11.23 8.77
C THR A 123 16.83 10.71 9.86
N HIS A 124 15.52 10.97 9.76
CA HIS A 124 14.55 10.49 10.74
C HIS A 124 14.48 8.96 10.73
N PRO A 125 14.45 8.28 11.89
CA PRO A 125 14.44 6.81 11.95
C PRO A 125 13.30 6.15 11.19
N LEU A 126 12.13 6.78 11.14
CA LEU A 126 10.95 6.29 10.44
C LEU A 126 10.81 6.76 8.99
N SER A 127 11.75 7.56 8.44
CA SER A 127 11.65 8.02 7.05
C SER A 127 11.63 6.85 6.07
N PHE A 128 10.65 6.83 5.20
CA PHE A 128 10.49 5.84 4.16
C PHE A 128 11.55 6.00 3.07
N GLU A 129 11.85 7.23 2.65
CA GLU A 129 12.96 7.47 1.73
C GLU A 129 14.29 6.93 2.26
N ARG A 130 14.56 7.13 3.57
CA ARG A 130 15.75 6.57 4.21
C ARG A 130 15.79 5.05 4.06
N ALA A 131 14.68 4.38 4.34
CA ALA A 131 14.61 2.93 4.28
C ALA A 131 14.80 2.41 2.85
N ASP A 132 14.12 2.99 1.86
CA ASP A 132 14.29 2.66 0.44
C ASP A 132 15.76 2.81 0.00
N ARG A 133 16.37 3.95 0.32
CA ARG A 133 17.78 4.21 -0.02
C ARG A 133 18.72 3.22 0.65
N ALA A 134 18.54 2.96 1.94
CA ALA A 134 19.42 2.10 2.71
C ALA A 134 19.27 0.61 2.37
N LEU A 135 18.04 0.15 2.13
CA LEU A 135 17.76 -1.26 1.91
C LEU A 135 17.88 -1.68 0.44
N CYS A 136 17.65 -0.77 -0.49
CA CYS A 136 17.68 -1.06 -1.92
C CYS A 136 18.73 -0.21 -2.67
N PHE A 137 18.45 1.07 -2.91
CA PHE A 137 19.17 1.86 -3.91
C PHE A 137 20.67 2.01 -3.62
N SER A 138 21.08 2.24 -2.36
CA SER A 138 22.50 2.35 -2.00
C SER A 138 23.28 1.04 -2.15
N ARG A 139 22.59 -0.10 -2.16
CA ARG A 139 23.21 -1.43 -2.30
C ARG A 139 23.41 -1.84 -3.75
N ILE A 140 22.76 -1.17 -4.70
CA ILE A 140 22.97 -1.39 -6.13
C ILE A 140 24.32 -0.79 -6.53
N ARG A 141 25.13 -1.56 -7.29
CA ARG A 141 26.41 -1.10 -7.81
C ARG A 141 26.25 0.22 -8.57
N ARG A 142 27.15 1.17 -8.36
CA ARG A 142 27.08 2.53 -8.92
C ARG A 142 26.89 2.54 -10.43
N ALA A 143 27.51 1.61 -11.15
CA ALA A 143 27.42 1.51 -12.61
C ALA A 143 26.04 1.09 -13.13
N LEU A 144 25.21 0.48 -12.28
CA LEU A 144 23.86 -0.02 -12.63
C LEU A 144 22.74 0.84 -12.05
N ARG A 145 23.04 1.69 -11.05
CA ARG A 145 22.06 2.36 -10.20
C ARG A 145 21.31 3.48 -10.93
N MET A 146 20.02 3.61 -10.64
CA MET A 146 19.22 4.77 -10.98
C MET A 146 19.87 6.06 -10.49
N PRO A 147 19.89 7.13 -11.30
CA PRO A 147 20.23 8.47 -10.82
C PRO A 147 19.17 8.98 -9.84
N ASP A 148 19.56 9.88 -8.93
CA ASP A 148 18.63 10.45 -7.94
C ASP A 148 17.45 11.17 -8.59
N ALA A 149 17.60 11.72 -9.78
CA ALA A 149 16.51 12.34 -10.53
C ALA A 149 15.39 11.38 -10.94
N HIS A 150 15.62 10.07 -10.93
CA HIS A 150 14.64 9.03 -11.22
C HIS A 150 14.01 8.42 -9.95
N LEU A 151 14.42 8.88 -8.78
CA LEU A 151 13.87 8.48 -7.48
C LEU A 151 12.91 9.56 -6.98
N HIS A 152 11.62 9.31 -7.11
CA HIS A 152 10.58 10.26 -6.76
C HIS A 152 10.01 9.92 -5.37
N PHE A 153 10.26 10.79 -4.40
CA PHE A 153 9.69 10.64 -3.05
C PHE A 153 8.69 11.75 -2.76
N PRO A 154 7.54 11.46 -2.13
CA PRO A 154 6.56 12.48 -1.83
C PRO A 154 7.10 13.50 -0.82
N ARG A 155 6.76 14.76 -1.06
CA ARG A 155 7.11 15.92 -0.23
C ARG A 155 5.84 16.64 0.21
N ALA A 156 5.94 17.48 1.24
CA ALA A 156 4.83 18.31 1.69
C ALA A 156 4.30 19.21 0.56
N ASP A 157 5.20 19.77 -0.25
CA ASP A 157 4.85 20.30 -1.56
C ASP A 157 4.79 19.16 -2.59
N THR A 158 3.58 18.75 -2.90
CA THR A 158 3.35 17.57 -3.75
C THR A 158 3.46 17.83 -5.26
N ARG A 159 3.76 19.07 -5.69
CA ARG A 159 3.71 19.46 -7.11
C ARG A 159 4.67 18.66 -7.97
N ASP A 160 5.93 18.56 -7.59
CA ASP A 160 6.94 17.84 -8.36
C ASP A 160 6.69 16.34 -8.38
N TYR A 161 6.29 15.77 -7.24
CA TYR A 161 5.92 14.36 -7.17
C TYR A 161 4.72 14.04 -8.07
N ARG A 162 3.69 14.87 -8.06
CA ARG A 162 2.53 14.70 -8.95
C ARG A 162 2.90 14.88 -10.41
N ALA A 163 3.73 15.88 -10.72
CA ALA A 163 4.20 16.12 -12.09
C ALA A 163 5.03 14.93 -12.62
N SER A 164 5.81 14.25 -11.78
CA SER A 164 6.62 13.10 -12.19
C SER A 164 5.80 11.93 -12.75
N TRP A 165 4.51 11.84 -12.41
CA TRP A 165 3.59 10.84 -12.94
C TRP A 165 3.08 11.15 -14.37
N ASP A 166 3.40 12.31 -14.91
CA ASP A 166 2.96 12.80 -16.24
C ASP A 166 4.14 13.06 -17.18
N THR A 167 5.31 12.51 -16.88
CA THR A 167 6.55 12.68 -17.66
C THR A 167 6.70 11.68 -18.81
N GLY A 168 5.71 10.81 -19.05
CA GLY A 168 5.79 9.73 -20.04
C GLY A 168 6.41 8.43 -19.51
N VAL A 169 6.89 8.41 -18.28
CA VAL A 169 7.35 7.17 -17.64
C VAL A 169 6.15 6.27 -17.32
N ARG A 170 6.17 5.02 -17.80
CA ARG A 170 5.13 4.03 -17.49
C ARG A 170 5.31 3.48 -16.08
N CYS A 171 4.30 3.55 -15.23
CA CYS A 171 4.27 2.81 -13.98
C CYS A 171 3.76 1.37 -14.23
N ALA A 172 4.66 0.41 -14.36
CA ALA A 172 4.28 -0.97 -14.64
C ALA A 172 3.54 -1.62 -13.47
N VAL A 173 3.95 -1.32 -12.24
CA VAL A 173 3.35 -1.85 -11.02
C VAL A 173 3.31 -0.78 -9.94
N MET A 174 2.16 -0.61 -9.31
CA MET A 174 2.06 -0.04 -7.98
C MET A 174 2.00 -1.21 -6.99
N GLN A 175 3.09 -1.42 -6.30
CA GLN A 175 3.20 -2.44 -5.27
C GLN A 175 2.83 -1.82 -3.92
N GLY A 176 2.09 -2.51 -3.08
CA GLY A 176 1.67 -1.98 -1.79
C GLY A 176 1.41 -3.06 -0.76
N GLY A 177 1.44 -2.68 0.50
CA GLY A 177 0.94 -3.48 1.61
C GLY A 177 -0.54 -3.21 1.87
N GLN A 178 -1.12 -3.96 2.81
CA GLN A 178 -2.45 -3.70 3.33
C GLN A 178 -2.36 -3.35 4.82
N GLY A 179 -2.80 -2.14 5.16
CA GLY A 179 -2.87 -1.73 6.56
C GLY A 179 -4.07 -2.29 7.32
N ASP A 180 -4.00 -2.21 8.64
CA ASP A 180 -5.05 -2.71 9.54
C ASP A 180 -6.40 -2.02 9.32
N VAL A 181 -6.42 -0.76 8.88
CA VAL A 181 -7.64 -0.02 8.54
C VAL A 181 -8.17 -0.35 7.13
N LYS A 182 -7.53 -1.27 6.40
CA LYS A 182 -7.89 -1.76 5.05
C LYS A 182 -7.66 -0.70 3.96
N HIS A 183 -6.54 -0.01 4.05
CA HIS A 183 -6.02 0.91 3.04
C HIS A 183 -4.91 0.28 2.19
N TRP A 184 -4.57 0.94 1.08
CA TRP A 184 -3.25 0.86 0.42
C TRP A 184 -2.59 2.23 0.53
N ALA A 185 -1.25 2.28 0.60
CA ALA A 185 -0.57 3.52 1.00
C ALA A 185 -1.22 4.07 2.29
N PHE A 186 -1.14 5.36 2.56
CA PHE A 186 -1.94 5.97 3.63
C PHE A 186 -3.27 6.55 3.12
N ASN A 187 -3.90 5.86 2.16
CA ASN A 187 -5.26 6.20 1.76
C ASN A 187 -6.27 5.69 2.80
N ASP A 188 -6.24 6.28 3.97
CA ASP A 188 -7.15 5.95 5.07
C ASP A 188 -8.60 6.32 4.77
N PRO A 189 -9.59 5.71 5.43
CA PRO A 189 -10.95 6.23 5.46
C PRO A 189 -10.94 7.69 5.90
N LEU A 190 -11.87 8.49 5.38
CA LEU A 190 -11.92 9.91 5.76
C LEU A 190 -12.61 10.10 7.12
N PRO A 191 -12.20 11.15 7.88
CA PRO A 191 -12.87 11.50 9.11
C PRO A 191 -14.32 11.98 8.86
N ARG A 192 -15.18 11.73 9.84
CA ARG A 192 -16.59 12.15 9.89
C ARG A 192 -16.70 13.63 10.22
N LYS A 193 -16.31 14.50 9.30
CA LYS A 193 -16.38 15.97 9.47
C LYS A 193 -16.87 16.67 8.21
N GLY A 194 -17.37 17.89 8.37
CA GLY A 194 -17.84 18.71 7.27
C GLY A 194 -18.95 18.01 6.46
N ARG A 195 -18.78 17.96 5.14
CA ARG A 195 -19.75 17.31 4.23
C ARG A 195 -19.85 15.78 4.41
N HIS A 196 -18.89 15.17 5.06
CA HIS A 196 -18.85 13.72 5.30
C HIS A 196 -19.26 13.34 6.74
N LYS A 197 -19.94 14.24 7.48
CA LYS A 197 -20.37 13.97 8.87
C LYS A 197 -21.41 12.86 8.98
N ASP A 198 -22.28 12.72 7.97
CA ASP A 198 -23.44 11.81 8.00
C ASP A 198 -23.25 10.58 7.10
N ALA A 199 -22.32 10.63 6.14
CA ALA A 199 -21.97 9.52 5.25
C ALA A 199 -20.50 9.62 4.80
N PRO A 200 -19.81 8.48 4.53
CA PRO A 200 -18.49 8.52 3.92
C PRO A 200 -18.57 9.12 2.52
N PRO A 201 -17.44 9.61 1.96
CA PRO A 201 -17.43 10.08 0.58
C PRO A 201 -17.86 8.98 -0.38
N SER A 202 -18.46 9.34 -1.47
CA SER A 202 -18.73 8.37 -2.54
C SER A 202 -17.41 7.84 -3.13
N PRO A 203 -17.41 6.62 -3.70
CA PRO A 203 -16.25 6.11 -4.41
C PRO A 203 -15.70 7.05 -5.50
N ALA A 204 -16.59 7.73 -6.22
CA ALA A 204 -16.23 8.68 -7.26
C ALA A 204 -15.53 9.94 -6.70
N GLU A 205 -15.91 10.41 -5.52
CA GLU A 205 -15.24 11.51 -4.84
C GLU A 205 -13.86 11.08 -4.32
N TYR A 206 -13.79 9.92 -3.66
CA TYR A 206 -12.54 9.41 -3.11
C TYR A 206 -11.51 9.16 -4.22
N ARG A 207 -11.92 8.65 -5.38
CA ARG A 207 -11.07 8.40 -6.55
C ARG A 207 -10.47 9.66 -7.17
N LYS A 208 -10.98 10.84 -6.87
CA LYS A 208 -10.40 12.12 -7.32
C LYS A 208 -9.29 12.63 -6.41
N LEU A 209 -9.01 11.97 -5.29
CA LEU A 209 -7.94 12.37 -4.41
C LEU A 209 -6.59 12.11 -5.06
N THR A 210 -5.76 13.15 -5.09
CA THR A 210 -4.38 13.09 -5.57
C THR A 210 -3.41 12.88 -4.42
N THR A 211 -2.12 12.78 -4.70
CA THR A 211 -1.07 12.82 -3.68
C THR A 211 -1.25 14.04 -2.79
N ARG A 212 -1.26 13.82 -1.48
CA ARG A 212 -1.65 14.83 -0.50
C ARG A 212 -1.13 14.52 0.91
N VAL A 213 -1.12 15.54 1.76
CA VAL A 213 -0.99 15.35 3.22
C VAL A 213 -2.33 14.86 3.77
N VAL A 214 -2.29 13.86 4.65
CA VAL A 214 -3.46 13.24 5.28
C VAL A 214 -3.32 13.17 6.79
N ASP A 215 -4.45 13.26 7.49
CA ASP A 215 -4.55 12.83 8.87
C ASP A 215 -4.70 11.29 8.87
N LEU A 216 -4.04 10.60 9.80
CA LEU A 216 -4.06 9.15 9.89
C LEU A 216 -5.13 8.67 10.86
N HIS A 217 -5.80 7.59 10.50
CA HIS A 217 -6.75 6.91 11.36
C HIS A 217 -6.03 6.35 12.61
N PRO A 218 -6.62 6.39 13.82
CA PRO A 218 -6.00 5.86 15.03
C PRO A 218 -5.49 4.42 14.89
N LEU A 219 -6.20 3.58 14.16
CA LEU A 219 -5.76 2.20 13.90
C LEU A 219 -4.49 2.15 13.05
N THR A 220 -4.33 3.04 12.08
CA THR A 220 -3.11 3.17 11.28
C THR A 220 -1.93 3.60 12.14
N ILE A 221 -2.14 4.54 13.07
CA ILE A 221 -1.10 4.98 14.01
C ILE A 221 -0.70 3.82 14.94
N ALA A 222 -1.67 3.10 15.50
CA ALA A 222 -1.43 1.96 16.37
C ALA A 222 -0.68 0.82 15.64
N GLN A 223 -1.05 0.53 14.40
CA GLN A 223 -0.33 -0.44 13.56
C GLN A 223 1.14 -0.05 13.39
N ASN A 224 1.41 1.20 13.01
CA ASN A 224 2.79 1.66 12.79
C ASN A 224 3.60 1.72 14.09
N ALA A 225 2.97 1.99 15.23
CA ALA A 225 3.61 1.85 16.53
C ALA A 225 4.05 0.40 16.78
N ARG A 226 3.18 -0.58 16.48
CA ARG A 226 3.46 -2.01 16.63
C ARG A 226 4.56 -2.49 15.68
N THR A 227 4.51 -2.10 14.41
CA THR A 227 5.43 -2.61 13.38
C THR A 227 6.78 -1.88 13.34
N SER A 228 6.83 -0.61 13.70
CA SER A 228 8.01 0.24 13.49
C SER A 228 8.43 1.07 14.71
N GLY A 229 7.53 1.28 15.66
CA GLY A 229 7.76 2.13 16.84
C GLY A 229 8.00 1.35 18.13
N GLY A 230 8.20 0.03 18.09
CA GLY A 230 8.36 -0.79 19.31
C GLY A 230 7.16 -0.75 20.26
N GLY A 231 5.96 -0.49 19.72
CA GLY A 231 4.71 -0.32 20.49
C GLY A 231 4.49 1.10 21.02
N ASN A 232 5.45 2.02 20.87
CA ASN A 232 5.33 3.39 21.37
C ASN A 232 4.57 4.30 20.38
N ILE A 233 3.27 4.47 20.63
CA ILE A 233 2.38 5.30 19.81
C ILE A 233 2.86 6.76 19.73
N ALA A 234 3.47 7.29 20.79
CA ALA A 234 3.95 8.68 20.82
C ALA A 234 5.09 8.97 19.83
N MET A 235 5.75 7.92 19.33
CA MET A 235 6.82 8.06 18.33
C MET A 235 6.32 8.06 16.88
N VAL A 236 5.04 7.76 16.65
CA VAL A 236 4.48 7.69 15.30
C VAL A 236 3.83 9.04 14.94
N PRO A 237 4.22 9.65 13.82
CA PRO A 237 3.54 10.86 13.35
C PRO A 237 2.06 10.59 13.07
N THR A 238 1.22 11.56 13.38
CA THR A 238 -0.25 11.46 13.18
C THR A 238 -0.69 11.84 11.77
N ARG A 239 0.25 12.29 10.94
CA ARG A 239 0.02 12.71 9.56
C ARG A 239 1.08 12.14 8.62
N ALA A 240 0.71 11.99 7.37
CA ALA A 240 1.61 11.51 6.32
C ALA A 240 1.32 12.23 5.00
N ILE A 241 2.26 12.08 4.05
CA ILE A 241 2.09 12.44 2.64
C ILE A 241 1.93 11.11 1.92
N THR A 242 0.89 10.95 1.12
CA THR A 242 0.58 9.68 0.48
C THR A 242 0.21 9.85 -0.98
N VAL A 243 0.65 8.90 -1.81
CA VAL A 243 0.17 8.76 -3.19
C VAL A 243 -1.35 8.60 -3.21
N GLY A 244 -2.02 9.28 -4.13
CA GLY A 244 -3.48 9.25 -4.19
C GLY A 244 -4.04 8.18 -5.15
N PRO A 245 -5.37 7.98 -5.10
CA PRO A 245 -6.06 7.17 -6.10
C PRO A 245 -5.80 7.63 -7.54
N VAL A 246 -5.70 8.94 -7.80
CA VAL A 246 -5.45 9.45 -9.16
C VAL A 246 -4.16 8.88 -9.73
N GLU A 247 -3.09 8.87 -8.96
CA GLU A 247 -1.80 8.31 -9.36
C GLU A 247 -1.86 6.77 -9.39
N THR A 248 -2.57 6.14 -8.46
CA THR A 248 -2.74 4.67 -8.42
C THR A 248 -3.34 4.15 -9.73
N TRP A 249 -4.32 4.85 -10.30
CA TRP A 249 -4.96 4.43 -11.56
C TRP A 249 -4.12 4.67 -12.82
N LYS A 250 -2.94 5.30 -12.70
CA LYS A 250 -1.94 5.38 -13.77
C LYS A 250 -1.07 4.12 -13.85
N ALA A 251 -1.02 3.30 -12.80
CA ALA A 251 -0.28 2.05 -12.80
C ALA A 251 -1.00 0.99 -13.68
N GLU A 252 -0.23 0.21 -14.43
CA GLU A 252 -0.76 -0.87 -15.27
C GLU A 252 -1.26 -2.06 -14.43
N LYS A 253 -0.67 -2.25 -13.26
CA LYS A 253 -1.01 -3.27 -12.27
C LYS A 253 -0.95 -2.67 -10.87
N VAL A 254 -1.91 -3.04 -10.02
CA VAL A 254 -1.82 -2.85 -8.57
C VAL A 254 -1.58 -4.22 -7.93
N SER A 255 -0.50 -4.34 -7.19
CA SER A 255 -0.06 -5.60 -6.56
C SER A 255 0.06 -5.39 -5.06
N ILE A 256 -0.83 -6.03 -4.31
CA ILE A 256 -0.88 -5.92 -2.85
C ILE A 256 -0.21 -7.15 -2.23
N TRP A 257 0.75 -6.91 -1.36
CA TRP A 257 1.54 -7.93 -0.68
C TRP A 257 1.29 -7.86 0.82
N HIS A 258 0.91 -8.98 1.42
CA HIS A 258 0.63 -9.06 2.84
C HIS A 258 1.01 -10.42 3.39
N ALA A 259 2.12 -10.49 4.11
CA ALA A 259 2.63 -11.72 4.71
C ALA A 259 1.69 -12.24 5.82
N GLY A 260 1.00 -11.33 6.51
CA GLY A 260 -0.04 -11.66 7.48
C GLY A 260 0.47 -11.92 8.89
N HIS A 261 1.44 -12.77 9.08
CA HIS A 261 2.00 -13.14 10.39
C HIS A 261 0.96 -13.33 11.50
N HIS A 262 -0.27 -13.73 11.15
CA HIS A 262 -1.44 -13.89 12.04
C HIS A 262 -1.96 -12.58 12.67
N ASP A 263 -1.51 -11.42 12.22
CA ASP A 263 -1.88 -10.14 12.83
C ASP A 263 -3.12 -9.48 12.20
N ASN A 264 -3.49 -9.84 10.96
CA ASN A 264 -4.66 -9.29 10.30
C ASN A 264 -5.42 -10.28 9.40
N PRO A 265 -5.78 -11.48 9.88
CA PRO A 265 -6.47 -12.51 9.08
C PRO A 265 -7.80 -12.02 8.50
N PHE A 266 -8.56 -11.25 9.28
CA PHE A 266 -9.83 -10.67 8.86
C PHE A 266 -9.65 -9.66 7.74
N GLY A 267 -8.64 -8.80 7.83
CA GLY A 267 -8.38 -7.78 6.81
C GLY A 267 -8.11 -8.36 5.43
N GLN A 268 -7.30 -9.40 5.35
CA GLN A 268 -7.02 -10.12 4.11
C GLN A 268 -8.30 -10.67 3.47
N ARG A 269 -9.18 -11.26 4.28
CA ARG A 269 -10.46 -11.82 3.82
C ARG A 269 -11.43 -10.73 3.36
N LEU A 270 -11.58 -9.67 4.17
CA LEU A 270 -12.51 -8.59 3.89
C LEU A 270 -12.19 -7.90 2.57
N THR A 271 -10.95 -7.50 2.38
CA THR A 271 -10.55 -6.76 1.18
C THR A 271 -10.64 -7.65 -0.07
N ALA A 272 -10.17 -8.89 -0.01
CA ALA A 272 -10.29 -9.83 -1.13
C ALA A 272 -11.77 -10.10 -1.48
N PHE A 273 -12.63 -10.29 -0.47
CA PHE A 273 -14.06 -10.47 -0.67
C PHE A 273 -14.70 -9.26 -1.35
N MET A 274 -14.48 -8.05 -0.81
CA MET A 274 -15.08 -6.83 -1.34
C MET A 274 -14.61 -6.55 -2.77
N VAL A 275 -13.32 -6.67 -3.06
CA VAL A 275 -12.77 -6.49 -4.42
C VAL A 275 -13.36 -7.52 -5.39
N SER A 276 -13.43 -8.78 -5.00
CA SER A 276 -14.01 -9.84 -5.82
C SER A 276 -15.48 -9.61 -6.15
N LYS A 277 -16.27 -9.24 -5.13
CA LYS A 277 -17.73 -9.02 -5.24
C LYS A 277 -18.10 -7.62 -5.75
N ARG A 278 -17.10 -6.76 -6.02
CA ARG A 278 -17.29 -5.37 -6.42
C ARG A 278 -18.14 -4.58 -5.41
N ILE A 279 -17.96 -4.88 -4.13
CA ILE A 279 -18.55 -4.10 -3.04
C ILE A 279 -17.59 -2.94 -2.78
N VAL A 280 -17.91 -1.77 -3.32
CA VAL A 280 -17.02 -0.60 -3.26
C VAL A 280 -17.54 0.35 -2.19
N ASP A 281 -16.75 0.53 -1.13
CA ASP A 281 -17.08 1.38 0.01
C ASP A 281 -15.83 2.07 0.55
N THR A 282 -15.87 3.38 0.71
CA THR A 282 -14.71 4.20 1.11
C THR A 282 -14.35 4.09 2.59
N SER A 283 -15.16 3.40 3.40
CA SER A 283 -14.76 2.97 4.75
C SER A 283 -13.78 1.79 4.73
N VAL A 284 -13.63 1.16 3.56
CA VAL A 284 -12.60 0.19 3.23
C VAL A 284 -11.93 0.66 1.93
N PRO A 285 -11.01 1.61 1.98
CA PRO A 285 -10.42 2.22 0.77
C PRO A 285 -9.86 1.19 -0.21
N MET A 286 -9.27 0.08 0.27
CA MET A 286 -8.80 -1.03 -0.55
C MET A 286 -9.90 -1.59 -1.48
N SER A 287 -11.19 -1.47 -1.10
CA SER A 287 -12.31 -1.95 -1.92
C SER A 287 -12.44 -1.21 -3.25
N LEU A 288 -11.93 0.04 -3.34
CA LEU A 288 -11.95 0.81 -4.59
C LEU A 288 -11.13 0.12 -5.69
N LEU A 289 -10.15 -0.70 -5.33
CA LEU A 289 -9.37 -1.47 -6.30
C LEU A 289 -10.23 -2.45 -7.13
N ALA A 290 -11.47 -2.71 -6.71
CA ALA A 290 -12.42 -3.50 -7.51
C ALA A 290 -12.65 -2.94 -8.93
N ASP A 291 -12.44 -1.64 -9.12
CA ASP A 291 -12.60 -0.94 -10.41
C ASP A 291 -11.30 -0.83 -11.21
N HIS A 292 -10.16 -1.18 -10.62
CA HIS A 292 -8.89 -1.18 -11.34
C HIS A 292 -8.83 -2.41 -12.28
N PRO A 293 -8.33 -2.25 -13.53
CA PRO A 293 -8.40 -3.32 -14.54
C PRO A 293 -7.49 -4.52 -14.25
N ASN A 294 -6.45 -4.35 -13.42
CA ASN A 294 -5.46 -5.38 -13.13
C ASN A 294 -4.98 -5.30 -11.67
N VAL A 295 -5.56 -6.11 -10.81
CA VAL A 295 -5.26 -6.17 -9.38
C VAL A 295 -4.85 -7.60 -8.99
N GLN A 296 -3.81 -7.70 -8.21
CA GLN A 296 -3.36 -8.96 -7.63
C GLN A 296 -3.14 -8.81 -6.13
N PHE A 297 -3.74 -9.69 -5.35
CA PHE A 297 -3.48 -9.81 -3.92
C PHE A 297 -2.62 -11.05 -3.68
N ASN A 298 -1.52 -10.85 -2.97
CA ASN A 298 -0.49 -11.83 -2.69
C ASN A 298 -0.42 -12.07 -1.19
N TYR A 299 -0.57 -13.30 -0.76
CA TYR A 299 -0.58 -13.66 0.65
C TYR A 299 0.37 -14.82 0.93
N PHE A 300 1.03 -14.78 2.07
CA PHE A 300 1.69 -15.96 2.62
C PHE A 300 0.65 -16.85 3.28
N ARG A 301 0.54 -18.11 2.86
CA ARG A 301 -0.49 -19.05 3.35
C ARG A 301 -0.43 -19.23 4.87
N GLY A 302 0.77 -19.37 5.42
CA GLY A 302 0.98 -19.50 6.86
C GLY A 302 0.59 -18.27 7.67
N GLY A 303 0.51 -17.08 7.05
CA GLY A 303 0.14 -15.84 7.70
C GLY A 303 -1.36 -15.52 7.66
N ILE A 304 -2.16 -16.27 6.89
CA ILE A 304 -3.61 -15.99 6.77
C ILE A 304 -4.35 -16.23 8.09
N GLY A 305 -3.93 -17.19 8.91
CA GLY A 305 -4.55 -17.47 10.20
C GLY A 305 -6.06 -17.78 10.12
N THR A 306 -6.73 -17.71 11.25
CA THR A 306 -8.18 -17.88 11.39
C THR A 306 -8.85 -16.60 11.87
N CYS A 307 -10.16 -16.48 11.64
CA CYS A 307 -11.00 -15.42 12.21
C CYS A 307 -11.86 -15.91 13.39
N ASP A 308 -11.56 -17.09 13.93
CA ASP A 308 -12.24 -17.60 15.10
C ASP A 308 -11.90 -16.73 16.31
N VAL A 309 -12.93 -16.42 17.10
CA VAL A 309 -12.77 -15.61 18.30
C VAL A 309 -12.53 -16.56 19.47
N GLU A 310 -11.29 -16.64 19.90
CA GLU A 310 -10.88 -17.48 21.03
C GLU A 310 -9.78 -16.80 21.86
N MET A 311 -9.69 -17.17 23.13
CA MET A 311 -8.59 -16.75 24.01
C MET A 311 -7.37 -17.64 23.73
N HIS A 312 -6.20 -17.03 23.62
CA HIS A 312 -4.92 -17.71 23.39
C HIS A 312 -4.13 -17.80 24.70
#